data_5c6bb66b45db0f174feef477f6f88637
#
_entry.id   5c6bb66b45db0f174feef477f6f88637
#
_cell.length_a   1.000
_cell.length_b   1.000
_cell.length_c   1.000
_cell.angle_alpha   90.00
_cell.angle_beta   90.00
_cell.angle_gamma   90.00
#
_symmetry.space_group_name_H-M   'P 1'
#
loop_
_entity.id
_entity.type
_entity.pdbx_description
1 polymer ?
#
loop_
_entity_poly.entity_id
_entity_poly.type
_entity_poly.pdbx_seq_one_letter_code
_entity_poly.pdbx_strand_id
1 'polypeptide(L)'
;MEEPVLRRTWAEIDLDALAHNYQQARRRIGPHVKYLGVVKADAYGHGAIQIARKLEQLGADYLAVSSLDEAKELRHGGIQAPILILGHTPPAMVPQLIEYRITQAVSALAKAEAYSAAAVESGGTLKVHIKVDTGMSRLGFLVREGHFDTGVESIAAACALPGLEAEGIFTHFAVSDEDDGDSEAYTRAQFDVFTRVLDALAARGRTFAIRHCANSGALARYPEMYLDMVRPGIALYGVGADAQRLDLRPVMSLKSSVSTIKTFDPGTDVSYGRTFRTQGRTRIGVLPIGYADGFFRGLSNRMSVVTAQGPAPQRGRICMDMSMIDLTGLPDVKVGDEVEIFGCRQRVDDLAAILNTIPYELTCAVSKRVPRVYIEGGKIVGRSLRLL
;
A
#
# COMPACT_ATOMS: atom_id res chain seq x y z
N MET A 1 11.86 30.73 -12.03
CA MET A 1 13.05 29.83 -12.08
C MET A 1 12.62 28.56 -11.38
N GLU A 2 12.60 27.44 -12.10
CA GLU A 2 12.38 26.15 -11.44
C GLU A 2 13.54 25.92 -10.49
N GLU A 3 13.23 25.67 -9.20
CA GLU A 3 14.27 25.24 -8.25
C GLU A 3 14.94 23.97 -8.80
N PRO A 4 16.28 23.93 -8.85
CA PRO A 4 16.97 22.74 -9.30
C PRO A 4 16.53 21.57 -8.40
N VAL A 5 16.09 20.47 -9.00
CA VAL A 5 15.83 19.22 -8.26
C VAL A 5 17.12 18.87 -7.56
N LEU A 6 17.13 18.86 -6.21
CA LEU A 6 18.23 18.29 -5.45
C LEU A 6 18.26 16.77 -5.75
N ARG A 7 19.00 16.40 -6.78
CA ARG A 7 19.17 15.00 -7.22
C ARG A 7 20.14 14.24 -6.33
N ARG A 8 19.86 14.24 -5.02
CA ARG A 8 20.57 13.39 -4.09
C ARG A 8 19.96 11.98 -4.14
N THR A 9 18.73 11.86 -3.69
CA THR A 9 17.90 10.66 -3.62
C THR A 9 16.47 11.10 -3.73
N TRP A 10 15.65 10.43 -4.56
CA TRP A 10 14.23 10.75 -4.76
C TRP A 10 13.46 9.50 -5.14
N ALA A 11 12.15 9.53 -4.90
CA ALA A 11 11.22 8.54 -5.41
C ALA A 11 10.41 9.16 -6.55
N GLU A 12 10.54 8.63 -7.75
CA GLU A 12 9.65 8.96 -8.86
C GLU A 12 8.35 8.17 -8.72
N ILE A 13 7.22 8.87 -8.84
CA ILE A 13 5.88 8.31 -8.77
C ILE A 13 5.22 8.52 -10.13
N ASP A 14 5.08 7.44 -10.88
CA ASP A 14 4.51 7.44 -12.22
C ASP A 14 2.99 7.36 -12.16
N LEU A 15 2.31 8.50 -12.41
CA LEU A 15 0.86 8.60 -12.40
C LEU A 15 0.21 7.97 -13.66
N ASP A 16 0.96 7.79 -14.74
CA ASP A 16 0.49 7.06 -15.92
C ASP A 16 0.46 5.56 -15.64
N ALA A 17 1.49 5.03 -14.93
CA ALA A 17 1.49 3.65 -14.45
C ALA A 17 0.34 3.40 -13.46
N LEU A 18 0.08 4.34 -12.54
CA LEU A 18 -1.08 4.28 -11.63
C LEU A 18 -2.40 4.22 -12.40
N ALA A 19 -2.57 5.08 -13.41
CA ALA A 19 -3.75 5.11 -14.26
C ALA A 19 -3.91 3.81 -15.05
N HIS A 20 -2.82 3.25 -15.58
CA HIS A 20 -2.82 1.96 -16.24
C HIS A 20 -3.30 0.84 -15.30
N ASN A 21 -2.75 0.76 -14.08
CA ASN A 21 -3.11 -0.26 -13.10
C ASN A 21 -4.59 -0.15 -12.69
N TYR A 22 -5.08 1.08 -12.47
CA TYR A 22 -6.49 1.33 -12.22
C TYR A 22 -7.36 0.82 -13.38
N GLN A 23 -6.98 1.12 -14.63
CA GLN A 23 -7.74 0.70 -15.80
C GLN A 23 -7.73 -0.83 -15.98
N GLN A 24 -6.63 -1.52 -15.70
CA GLN A 24 -6.58 -2.98 -15.73
C GLN A 24 -7.57 -3.59 -14.74
N ALA A 25 -7.60 -3.08 -13.50
CA ALA A 25 -8.58 -3.51 -12.51
C ALA A 25 -10.02 -3.19 -12.95
N ARG A 26 -10.29 -1.98 -13.49
CA ARG A 26 -11.62 -1.58 -13.98
C ARG A 26 -12.13 -2.47 -15.12
N ARG A 27 -11.29 -2.81 -16.10
CA ARG A 27 -11.68 -3.74 -17.18
C ARG A 27 -12.09 -5.10 -16.63
N ARG A 28 -11.40 -5.57 -15.58
CA ARG A 28 -11.64 -6.88 -14.99
C ARG A 28 -12.93 -6.92 -14.16
N ILE A 29 -13.22 -5.89 -13.38
CA ILE A 29 -14.41 -5.86 -12.52
C ILE A 29 -15.68 -5.38 -13.26
N GLY A 30 -15.51 -4.70 -14.39
CA GLY A 30 -16.64 -4.13 -15.14
C GLY A 30 -17.23 -2.86 -14.50
N PRO A 31 -18.30 -2.30 -15.13
CA PRO A 31 -18.84 -1.00 -14.72
C PRO A 31 -19.72 -1.04 -13.46
N HIS A 32 -20.24 -2.20 -13.08
CA HIS A 32 -21.22 -2.33 -11.99
C HIS A 32 -20.59 -2.54 -10.62
N VAL A 33 -19.32 -2.98 -10.55
CA VAL A 33 -18.60 -3.19 -9.31
C VAL A 33 -17.86 -1.92 -8.95
N LYS A 34 -18.05 -1.44 -7.72
CA LYS A 34 -17.35 -0.25 -7.19
C LYS A 34 -15.87 -0.53 -6.98
N TYR A 35 -15.06 0.52 -7.13
CA TYR A 35 -13.62 0.50 -6.92
C TYR A 35 -13.26 1.31 -5.68
N LEU A 36 -12.71 0.65 -4.66
CA LEU A 36 -12.15 1.28 -3.48
C LEU A 36 -10.63 1.24 -3.55
N GLY A 37 -9.99 2.39 -3.78
CA GLY A 37 -8.53 2.51 -3.77
C GLY A 37 -7.98 2.56 -2.35
N VAL A 38 -7.07 1.63 -1.99
CA VAL A 38 -6.45 1.62 -0.66
C VAL A 38 -5.22 2.50 -0.64
N VAL A 39 -5.31 3.65 0.07
CA VAL A 39 -4.29 4.71 0.13
C VAL A 39 -3.71 4.93 1.54
N LYS A 40 -3.90 3.97 2.44
CA LYS A 40 -3.32 3.99 3.80
C LYS A 40 -1.78 3.98 3.76
N ALA A 41 -1.14 4.29 4.88
CA ALA A 41 0.31 4.34 5.04
C ALA A 41 0.96 5.23 3.96
N ASP A 42 0.43 6.45 3.80
CA ASP A 42 0.86 7.41 2.79
C ASP A 42 0.78 6.84 1.36
N ALA A 43 -0.32 6.15 1.04
CA ALA A 43 -0.47 5.41 -0.22
C ALA A 43 0.70 4.43 -0.43
N TYR A 44 0.98 3.59 0.59
CA TYR A 44 2.11 2.66 0.59
C TYR A 44 3.46 3.35 0.30
N GLY A 45 3.63 4.55 0.83
CA GLY A 45 4.82 5.38 0.65
C GLY A 45 4.86 6.25 -0.61
N HIS A 46 3.82 6.23 -1.44
CA HIS A 46 3.77 6.95 -2.73
C HIS A 46 3.29 8.40 -2.62
N GLY A 47 2.75 8.81 -1.45
CA GLY A 47 2.19 10.14 -1.23
C GLY A 47 0.67 10.16 -1.39
N ALA A 48 -0.05 10.03 -0.26
CA ALA A 48 -1.49 9.76 -0.23
C ALA A 48 -2.33 10.81 -0.97
N ILE A 49 -2.05 12.10 -0.82
CA ILE A 49 -2.86 13.18 -1.43
C ILE A 49 -2.81 13.11 -2.96
N GLN A 50 -1.63 12.94 -3.56
CA GLN A 50 -1.49 12.93 -5.02
C GLN A 50 -2.09 11.65 -5.62
N ILE A 51 -1.86 10.51 -4.98
CA ILE A 51 -2.47 9.23 -5.39
C ILE A 51 -4.00 9.30 -5.28
N ALA A 52 -4.54 9.79 -4.18
CA ALA A 52 -5.98 9.94 -3.97
C ALA A 52 -6.62 10.88 -5.00
N ARG A 53 -5.97 12.03 -5.27
CA ARG A 53 -6.42 12.98 -6.29
C ARG A 53 -6.46 12.34 -7.69
N LYS A 54 -5.42 11.59 -8.04
CA LYS A 54 -5.40 10.86 -9.31
C LYS A 54 -6.50 9.80 -9.39
N LEU A 55 -6.76 9.08 -8.31
CA LEU A 55 -7.85 8.09 -8.25
C LEU A 55 -9.23 8.73 -8.37
N GLU A 56 -9.46 9.90 -7.75
CA GLU A 56 -10.71 10.66 -7.95
C GLU A 56 -10.90 11.05 -9.42
N GLN A 57 -9.85 11.57 -10.07
CA GLN A 57 -9.88 11.93 -11.50
C GLN A 57 -10.18 10.71 -12.39
N LEU A 58 -9.72 9.53 -12.00
CA LEU A 58 -9.97 8.28 -12.72
C LEU A 58 -11.36 7.69 -12.42
N GLY A 59 -12.10 8.22 -11.44
CA GLY A 59 -13.44 7.77 -11.07
C GLY A 59 -13.46 6.63 -10.06
N ALA A 60 -12.52 6.59 -9.11
CA ALA A 60 -12.61 5.68 -7.97
C ALA A 60 -13.83 6.04 -7.10
N ASP A 61 -14.61 5.03 -6.72
CA ASP A 61 -15.88 5.22 -5.98
C ASP A 61 -15.64 5.47 -4.49
N TYR A 62 -14.55 4.92 -3.93
CA TYR A 62 -14.17 4.99 -2.53
C TYR A 62 -12.66 5.03 -2.37
N LEU A 63 -12.20 5.57 -1.26
CA LEU A 63 -10.82 5.44 -0.79
C LEU A 63 -10.81 4.76 0.58
N ALA A 64 -9.71 4.06 0.91
CA ALA A 64 -9.56 3.47 2.23
C ALA A 64 -8.23 3.83 2.86
N VAL A 65 -8.32 4.14 4.15
CA VAL A 65 -7.19 4.48 5.02
C VAL A 65 -7.18 3.64 6.30
N SER A 66 -6.17 3.77 7.13
CA SER A 66 -6.05 3.02 8.38
C SER A 66 -6.50 3.80 9.61
N SER A 67 -6.42 5.13 9.59
CA SER A 67 -6.67 5.98 10.76
C SER A 67 -7.45 7.25 10.39
N LEU A 68 -7.97 7.92 11.43
CA LEU A 68 -8.63 9.22 11.28
C LEU A 68 -7.66 10.30 10.79
N ASP A 69 -6.40 10.26 11.24
CA ASP A 69 -5.41 11.28 10.83
C ASP A 69 -5.09 11.17 9.34
N GLU A 70 -4.96 9.96 8.79
CA GLU A 70 -4.83 9.75 7.34
C GLU A 70 -6.07 10.26 6.58
N ALA A 71 -7.27 10.00 7.11
CA ALA A 71 -8.51 10.49 6.50
C ALA A 71 -8.58 12.03 6.50
N LYS A 72 -8.21 12.66 7.62
CA LYS A 72 -8.14 14.14 7.74
C LYS A 72 -7.11 14.73 6.80
N GLU A 73 -5.94 14.11 6.67
CA GLU A 73 -4.91 14.53 5.71
C GLU A 73 -5.47 14.57 4.27
N LEU A 74 -6.21 13.52 3.87
CA LEU A 74 -6.86 13.50 2.56
C LEU A 74 -7.90 14.62 2.41
N ARG A 75 -8.74 14.84 3.43
CA ARG A 75 -9.74 15.92 3.40
C ARG A 75 -9.09 17.31 3.31
N HIS A 76 -8.03 17.56 4.10
CA HIS A 76 -7.26 18.81 4.00
C HIS A 76 -6.55 18.94 2.64
N GLY A 77 -6.19 17.82 1.99
CA GLY A 77 -5.70 17.76 0.63
C GLY A 77 -6.76 18.02 -0.46
N GLY A 78 -8.02 18.27 -0.06
CA GLY A 78 -9.13 18.58 -0.97
C GLY A 78 -9.87 17.37 -1.52
N ILE A 79 -9.58 16.17 -1.07
CA ILE A 79 -10.23 14.93 -1.52
C ILE A 79 -11.70 14.89 -1.07
N GLN A 80 -12.62 14.64 -2.01
CA GLN A 80 -14.07 14.61 -1.78
C GLN A 80 -14.66 13.19 -1.77
N ALA A 81 -14.01 12.24 -2.42
CA ALA A 81 -14.47 10.85 -2.50
C ALA A 81 -14.81 10.29 -1.10
N PRO A 82 -15.77 9.38 -0.97
CA PRO A 82 -16.03 8.65 0.26
C PRO A 82 -14.76 7.97 0.78
N ILE A 83 -14.50 8.07 2.10
CA ILE A 83 -13.32 7.49 2.74
C ILE A 83 -13.76 6.50 3.80
N LEU A 84 -13.27 5.27 3.72
CA LEU A 84 -13.47 4.22 4.72
C LEU A 84 -12.21 4.03 5.57
N ILE A 85 -12.34 4.18 6.89
CA ILE A 85 -11.30 3.77 7.84
C ILE A 85 -11.44 2.26 8.08
N LEU A 86 -10.40 1.49 7.71
CA LEU A 86 -10.35 0.03 7.90
C LEU A 86 -9.89 -0.37 9.32
N GLY A 87 -9.26 0.56 10.03
CA GLY A 87 -8.70 0.38 11.36
C GLY A 87 -9.63 0.80 12.49
N HIS A 88 -9.04 0.96 13.67
CA HIS A 88 -9.74 1.41 14.88
C HIS A 88 -9.69 2.93 15.00
N THR A 89 -10.83 3.54 15.37
CA THR A 89 -10.92 4.93 15.83
C THR A 89 -11.51 4.93 17.24
N PRO A 90 -10.95 5.68 18.22
CA PRO A 90 -11.56 5.83 19.54
C PRO A 90 -12.97 6.43 19.45
N PRO A 91 -13.96 5.96 20.25
CA PRO A 91 -15.33 6.48 20.21
C PRO A 91 -15.43 8.00 20.44
N ALA A 92 -14.56 8.58 21.26
CA ALA A 92 -14.47 10.03 21.47
C ALA A 92 -14.20 10.85 20.20
N MET A 93 -13.74 10.19 19.11
CA MET A 93 -13.48 10.84 17.82
C MET A 93 -14.67 10.75 16.84
N VAL A 94 -15.80 10.17 17.25
CA VAL A 94 -17.01 10.07 16.40
C VAL A 94 -17.49 11.43 15.89
N PRO A 95 -17.49 12.52 16.70
CA PRO A 95 -17.83 13.85 16.17
C PRO A 95 -17.00 14.26 14.97
N GLN A 96 -15.69 13.98 15.00
CA GLN A 96 -14.79 14.28 13.88
C GLN A 96 -15.04 13.37 12.67
N LEU A 97 -15.35 12.07 12.88
CA LEU A 97 -15.75 11.18 11.78
C LEU A 97 -16.95 11.73 11.03
N ILE A 98 -17.95 12.23 11.76
CA ILE A 98 -19.17 12.84 11.20
C ILE A 98 -18.83 14.15 10.47
N GLU A 99 -18.09 15.07 11.14
CA GLU A 99 -17.66 16.35 10.58
C GLU A 99 -16.92 16.21 9.26
N TYR A 100 -15.93 15.30 9.20
CA TYR A 100 -15.13 15.03 8.01
C TYR A 100 -15.78 14.08 7.02
N ARG A 101 -17.02 13.63 7.29
CA ARG A 101 -17.78 12.68 6.44
C ARG A 101 -16.96 11.41 6.15
N ILE A 102 -16.49 10.75 7.21
CA ILE A 102 -15.68 9.54 7.15
C ILE A 102 -16.52 8.34 7.55
N THR A 103 -16.49 7.29 6.75
CA THR A 103 -17.11 5.99 7.05
C THR A 103 -16.16 5.15 7.92
N GLN A 104 -16.67 4.52 8.97
CA GLN A 104 -15.87 3.75 9.93
C GLN A 104 -16.17 2.25 9.86
N ALA A 105 -15.13 1.42 9.84
CA ALA A 105 -15.30 -0.02 10.03
C ALA A 105 -15.64 -0.36 11.48
N VAL A 106 -16.69 -1.16 11.68
CA VAL A 106 -17.14 -1.64 12.99
C VAL A 106 -16.90 -3.14 13.11
N SER A 107 -16.19 -3.57 14.15
CA SER A 107 -15.68 -4.94 14.29
C SER A 107 -16.16 -5.70 15.52
N ALA A 108 -17.04 -5.13 16.35
CA ALA A 108 -17.59 -5.73 17.55
C ALA A 108 -18.84 -4.96 18.02
N LEU A 109 -19.78 -5.65 18.69
CA LEU A 109 -21.02 -5.03 19.20
C LEU A 109 -20.71 -3.92 20.23
N ALA A 110 -19.87 -4.16 21.21
CA ALA A 110 -19.51 -3.17 22.20
C ALA A 110 -18.91 -1.89 21.60
N LYS A 111 -18.20 -2.04 20.46
CA LYS A 111 -17.70 -0.87 19.72
C LYS A 111 -18.82 -0.16 18.96
N ALA A 112 -19.74 -0.90 18.36
CA ALA A 112 -20.93 -0.31 17.73
C ALA A 112 -21.76 0.49 18.74
N GLU A 113 -21.98 -0.06 19.94
CA GLU A 113 -22.69 0.60 21.04
C GLU A 113 -22.00 1.92 21.45
N ALA A 114 -20.68 1.89 21.61
CA ALA A 114 -19.92 3.08 21.96
C ALA A 114 -19.95 4.16 20.83
N TYR A 115 -19.89 3.73 19.57
CA TYR A 115 -20.02 4.65 18.44
C TYR A 115 -21.43 5.22 18.31
N SER A 116 -22.46 4.40 18.54
CA SER A 116 -23.86 4.81 18.55
C SER A 116 -24.12 5.88 19.63
N ALA A 117 -23.66 5.62 20.86
CA ALA A 117 -23.80 6.58 21.95
C ALA A 117 -23.15 7.93 21.61
N ALA A 118 -21.92 7.92 21.10
CA ALA A 118 -21.19 9.13 20.72
C ALA A 118 -21.84 9.85 19.53
N ALA A 119 -22.40 9.13 18.56
CA ALA A 119 -23.09 9.71 17.41
C ALA A 119 -24.41 10.39 17.84
N VAL A 120 -25.20 9.74 18.70
CA VAL A 120 -26.43 10.30 19.27
C VAL A 120 -26.13 11.54 20.11
N GLU A 121 -25.12 11.49 20.96
CA GLU A 121 -24.68 12.64 21.77
C GLU A 121 -24.26 13.82 20.90
N SER A 122 -23.62 13.55 19.76
CA SER A 122 -23.23 14.58 18.78
C SER A 122 -24.38 15.11 17.92
N GLY A 123 -25.58 14.53 18.04
CA GLY A 123 -26.73 14.88 17.20
C GLY A 123 -26.56 14.51 15.72
N GLY A 124 -25.68 13.55 15.39
CA GLY A 124 -25.35 13.16 14.02
C GLY A 124 -25.54 11.67 13.74
N THR A 125 -25.24 11.28 12.52
CA THR A 125 -25.26 9.87 12.07
C THR A 125 -23.89 9.51 11.51
N LEU A 126 -23.31 8.41 12.01
CA LEU A 126 -22.05 7.87 11.54
C LEU A 126 -22.33 6.76 10.52
N LYS A 127 -21.80 6.90 9.30
CA LYS A 127 -21.78 5.82 8.33
C LYS A 127 -20.77 4.75 8.74
N VAL A 128 -21.18 3.50 8.68
CA VAL A 128 -20.34 2.38 9.08
C VAL A 128 -20.38 1.24 8.06
N HIS A 129 -19.24 0.55 7.94
CA HIS A 129 -19.16 -0.77 7.32
C HIS A 129 -18.90 -1.82 8.38
N ILE A 130 -19.77 -2.81 8.44
CA ILE A 130 -19.64 -3.95 9.38
C ILE A 130 -18.51 -4.85 8.90
N LYS A 131 -17.54 -5.08 9.76
CA LYS A 131 -16.44 -5.99 9.45
C LYS A 131 -16.66 -7.35 10.07
N VAL A 132 -16.67 -8.40 9.23
CA VAL A 132 -16.86 -9.81 9.62
C VAL A 132 -15.50 -10.51 9.63
N ASP A 133 -15.21 -11.30 10.65
CA ASP A 133 -14.05 -12.17 10.69
C ASP A 133 -14.45 -13.59 10.30
N THR A 134 -14.16 -13.92 9.05
CA THR A 134 -14.40 -15.25 8.47
C THR A 134 -13.14 -16.14 8.47
N GLY A 135 -12.01 -15.64 9.01
CA GLY A 135 -10.77 -16.41 9.02
C GLY A 135 -9.48 -15.63 9.09
N MET A 136 -9.49 -14.30 8.98
CA MET A 136 -8.28 -13.49 9.11
C MET A 136 -7.78 -13.37 10.55
N SER A 137 -8.67 -13.55 11.57
CA SER A 137 -8.37 -13.53 13.01
C SER A 137 -7.69 -12.24 13.50
N ARG A 138 -8.07 -11.10 12.94
CA ARG A 138 -7.49 -9.82 13.29
C ARG A 138 -8.50 -8.82 13.84
N LEU A 139 -9.54 -8.53 13.09
CA LEU A 139 -10.65 -7.64 13.44
C LEU A 139 -11.92 -8.15 12.76
N GLY A 140 -13.06 -8.01 13.41
CA GLY A 140 -14.37 -8.35 12.85
C GLY A 140 -15.25 -9.09 13.82
N PHE A 141 -16.55 -9.08 13.58
CA PHE A 141 -17.50 -9.93 14.28
C PHE A 141 -17.17 -11.38 13.97
N LEU A 142 -16.93 -12.18 14.99
CA LEU A 142 -16.53 -13.57 14.84
C LEU A 142 -17.74 -14.41 14.41
N VAL A 143 -17.64 -15.07 13.25
CA VAL A 143 -18.71 -15.87 12.65
C VAL A 143 -18.26 -17.28 12.24
N ARG A 144 -17.17 -17.79 12.83
CA ARG A 144 -16.64 -19.12 12.55
C ARG A 144 -17.49 -20.20 13.24
N GLU A 145 -17.14 -21.44 12.95
CA GLU A 145 -17.75 -22.62 13.58
C GLU A 145 -17.85 -22.45 15.10
N GLY A 146 -19.04 -22.74 15.66
CA GLY A 146 -19.36 -22.51 17.08
C GLY A 146 -19.73 -21.03 17.44
N HIS A 147 -19.50 -20.07 16.57
CA HIS A 147 -19.80 -18.65 16.81
C HIS A 147 -20.69 -18.01 15.73
N PHE A 148 -21.18 -18.80 14.77
CA PHE A 148 -21.92 -18.27 13.62
C PHE A 148 -23.19 -17.52 14.06
N ASP A 149 -24.08 -18.17 14.80
CA ASP A 149 -25.37 -17.59 15.18
C ASP A 149 -25.21 -16.38 16.10
N THR A 150 -24.34 -16.48 17.12
CA THR A 150 -24.03 -15.37 18.03
C THR A 150 -23.38 -14.19 17.30
N GLY A 151 -22.55 -14.46 16.31
CA GLY A 151 -21.94 -13.44 15.45
C GLY A 151 -22.97 -12.73 14.60
N VAL A 152 -23.87 -13.47 13.95
CA VAL A 152 -24.98 -12.92 13.15
C VAL A 152 -25.93 -12.10 14.02
N GLU A 153 -26.29 -12.57 15.21
CA GLU A 153 -27.10 -11.83 16.18
C GLU A 153 -26.43 -10.52 16.60
N SER A 154 -25.14 -10.55 16.91
CA SER A 154 -24.36 -9.36 17.28
C SER A 154 -24.29 -8.36 16.14
N ILE A 155 -24.13 -8.82 14.88
CA ILE A 155 -24.18 -7.94 13.70
C ILE A 155 -25.55 -7.31 13.54
N ALA A 156 -26.62 -8.11 13.65
CA ALA A 156 -27.99 -7.60 13.52
C ALA A 156 -28.32 -6.56 14.61
N ALA A 157 -27.86 -6.77 15.83
CA ALA A 157 -27.97 -5.81 16.93
C ALA A 157 -27.18 -4.53 16.63
N ALA A 158 -25.95 -4.62 16.17
CA ALA A 158 -25.13 -3.47 15.80
C ALA A 158 -25.79 -2.61 14.70
N CYS A 159 -26.40 -3.26 13.69
CA CYS A 159 -27.12 -2.56 12.61
C CYS A 159 -28.43 -1.90 13.05
N ALA A 160 -28.94 -2.22 14.25
CA ALA A 160 -30.17 -1.63 14.79
C ALA A 160 -29.90 -0.43 15.70
N LEU A 161 -28.65 -0.12 16.02
CA LEU A 161 -28.29 0.95 16.95
C LEU A 161 -28.58 2.33 16.37
N PRO A 162 -29.16 3.26 17.15
CA PRO A 162 -29.43 4.61 16.70
C PRO A 162 -28.12 5.38 16.41
N GLY A 163 -28.18 6.35 15.52
CA GLY A 163 -27.01 7.16 15.16
C GLY A 163 -25.96 6.42 14.29
N LEU A 164 -26.20 5.16 13.91
CA LEU A 164 -25.37 4.42 12.95
C LEU A 164 -26.14 4.15 11.67
N GLU A 165 -25.49 4.37 10.53
CA GLU A 165 -25.96 3.98 9.19
C GLU A 165 -25.06 2.83 8.67
N ALA A 166 -25.54 1.60 8.74
CA ALA A 166 -24.82 0.41 8.27
C ALA A 166 -24.91 0.32 6.72
N GLU A 167 -24.12 1.14 6.02
CA GLU A 167 -24.07 1.23 4.57
C GLU A 167 -23.47 -0.04 3.93
N GLY A 168 -22.46 -0.62 4.56
CA GLY A 168 -21.75 -1.75 3.99
C GLY A 168 -21.36 -2.84 4.98
N ILE A 169 -20.99 -4.00 4.42
CA ILE A 169 -20.48 -5.15 5.16
C ILE A 169 -19.32 -5.79 4.40
N PHE A 170 -18.27 -6.22 5.12
CA PHE A 170 -17.11 -6.81 4.46
C PHE A 170 -16.35 -7.83 5.31
N THR A 171 -15.62 -8.70 4.61
CA THR A 171 -14.57 -9.53 5.21
C THR A 171 -13.22 -9.27 4.53
N HIS A 172 -12.16 -9.95 4.97
CA HIS A 172 -10.83 -9.86 4.39
C HIS A 172 -10.20 -11.24 4.30
N PHE A 173 -9.76 -11.62 3.11
CA PHE A 173 -9.12 -12.89 2.86
C PHE A 173 -7.68 -12.91 3.39
N ALA A 174 -7.29 -14.04 3.94
CA ALA A 174 -5.98 -14.20 4.57
C ALA A 174 -4.87 -14.57 3.57
N VAL A 175 -5.21 -15.39 2.56
CA VAL A 175 -4.25 -16.07 1.66
C VAL A 175 -4.71 -16.07 0.20
N SER A 176 -5.48 -15.06 -0.21
CA SER A 176 -6.04 -15.00 -1.57
C SER A 176 -5.03 -14.71 -2.68
N ASP A 177 -3.80 -14.39 -2.35
CA ASP A 177 -2.66 -14.11 -3.22
C ASP A 177 -1.62 -15.24 -3.26
N GLU A 178 -1.86 -16.34 -2.55
CA GLU A 178 -1.02 -17.54 -2.59
C GLU A 178 -1.46 -18.50 -3.73
N ASP A 179 -0.50 -19.26 -4.29
CA ASP A 179 -0.70 -20.14 -5.47
C ASP A 179 -0.68 -21.64 -5.10
N ASP A 180 -1.32 -22.02 -3.98
CA ASP A 180 -1.43 -23.41 -3.56
C ASP A 180 -2.89 -23.80 -3.27
N GLY A 181 -3.18 -25.10 -3.32
CA GLY A 181 -4.53 -25.63 -3.17
C GLY A 181 -5.14 -25.43 -1.78
N ASP A 182 -4.33 -25.44 -0.72
CA ASP A 182 -4.80 -25.20 0.64
C ASP A 182 -5.23 -23.75 0.83
N SER A 183 -4.47 -22.81 0.30
CA SER A 183 -4.79 -21.39 0.31
C SER A 183 -6.02 -21.07 -0.52
N GLU A 184 -6.20 -21.71 -1.69
CA GLU A 184 -7.44 -21.58 -2.46
C GLU A 184 -8.64 -22.11 -1.69
N ALA A 185 -8.55 -23.31 -1.13
CA ALA A 185 -9.63 -23.90 -0.34
C ALA A 185 -9.99 -23.04 0.87
N TYR A 186 -8.99 -22.47 1.56
CA TYR A 186 -9.21 -21.58 2.70
C TYR A 186 -9.90 -20.28 2.28
N THR A 187 -9.48 -19.66 1.16
CA THR A 187 -10.11 -18.45 0.62
C THR A 187 -11.57 -18.70 0.26
N ARG A 188 -11.87 -19.83 -0.40
CA ARG A 188 -13.26 -20.22 -0.73
C ARG A 188 -14.09 -20.47 0.53
N ALA A 189 -13.54 -21.15 1.55
CA ALA A 189 -14.23 -21.34 2.82
C ALA A 189 -14.54 -20.00 3.53
N GLN A 190 -13.62 -19.02 3.51
CA GLN A 190 -13.89 -17.69 4.03
C GLN A 190 -15.05 -17.00 3.26
N PHE A 191 -15.10 -17.15 1.94
CA PHE A 191 -16.17 -16.59 1.12
C PHE A 191 -17.51 -17.27 1.39
N ASP A 192 -17.53 -18.60 1.52
CA ASP A 192 -18.76 -19.37 1.84
C ASP A 192 -19.34 -18.96 3.21
N VAL A 193 -18.47 -18.77 4.22
CA VAL A 193 -18.92 -18.26 5.52
C VAL A 193 -19.49 -16.86 5.38
N PHE A 194 -18.85 -15.99 4.59
CA PHE A 194 -19.31 -14.62 4.39
C PHE A 194 -20.68 -14.57 3.70
N THR A 195 -20.89 -15.37 2.65
CA THR A 195 -22.18 -15.43 1.94
C THR A 195 -23.31 -15.97 2.84
N ARG A 196 -23.04 -17.00 3.64
CA ARG A 196 -23.99 -17.48 4.66
C ARG A 196 -24.37 -16.41 5.69
N VAL A 197 -23.43 -15.56 6.10
CA VAL A 197 -23.71 -14.42 6.99
C VAL A 197 -24.65 -13.42 6.28
N LEU A 198 -24.40 -13.11 5.01
CA LEU A 198 -25.28 -12.23 4.24
C LEU A 198 -26.71 -12.79 4.13
N ASP A 199 -26.86 -14.08 3.85
CA ASP A 199 -28.15 -14.76 3.75
C ASP A 199 -28.90 -14.77 5.09
N ALA A 200 -28.18 -15.07 6.19
CA ALA A 200 -28.75 -15.09 7.53
C ALA A 200 -29.20 -13.70 8.01
N LEU A 201 -28.49 -12.64 7.61
CA LEU A 201 -28.89 -11.25 7.90
C LEU A 201 -30.07 -10.81 7.01
N ALA A 202 -30.08 -11.18 5.73
CA ALA A 202 -31.19 -10.91 4.82
C ALA A 202 -32.50 -11.57 5.31
N ALA A 203 -32.44 -12.81 5.81
CA ALA A 203 -33.57 -13.49 6.43
C ALA A 203 -34.13 -12.76 7.68
N ARG A 204 -33.31 -11.89 8.29
CA ARG A 204 -33.69 -11.01 9.42
C ARG A 204 -34.08 -9.59 8.94
N GLY A 205 -34.25 -9.37 7.63
CA GLY A 205 -34.60 -8.08 7.04
C GLY A 205 -33.44 -7.08 7.03
N ARG A 206 -32.18 -7.55 7.15
CA ARG A 206 -30.98 -6.69 7.14
C ARG A 206 -30.21 -6.91 5.84
N THR A 207 -30.21 -5.89 4.97
CA THR A 207 -29.43 -5.86 3.72
C THR A 207 -28.48 -4.68 3.71
N PHE A 208 -27.46 -4.72 2.85
CA PHE A 208 -26.42 -3.70 2.76
C PHE A 208 -26.32 -3.19 1.32
N ALA A 209 -26.14 -1.90 1.16
CA ALA A 209 -25.91 -1.27 -0.14
C ALA A 209 -24.55 -1.70 -0.75
N ILE A 210 -23.56 -2.03 0.09
CA ILE A 210 -22.20 -2.36 -0.37
C ILE A 210 -21.70 -3.60 0.38
N ARG A 211 -21.60 -4.73 -0.32
CA ARG A 211 -20.99 -5.96 0.18
C ARG A 211 -19.62 -6.13 -0.47
N HIS A 212 -18.56 -6.38 0.29
CA HIS A 212 -17.23 -6.47 -0.30
C HIS A 212 -16.28 -7.40 0.46
N CYS A 213 -15.50 -8.20 -0.28
CA CYS A 213 -14.49 -9.11 0.28
C CYS A 213 -13.17 -9.08 -0.50
N ALA A 214 -13.21 -8.86 -1.82
CA ALA A 214 -12.05 -8.95 -2.69
C ALA A 214 -10.98 -7.88 -2.39
N ASN A 215 -9.79 -8.33 -1.99
CA ASN A 215 -8.53 -7.57 -1.93
C ASN A 215 -7.79 -7.67 -3.28
N SER A 216 -6.50 -7.30 -3.35
CA SER A 216 -5.71 -7.38 -4.59
C SER A 216 -5.60 -8.81 -5.13
N GLY A 217 -5.35 -9.82 -4.29
CA GLY A 217 -5.27 -11.22 -4.71
C GLY A 217 -6.61 -11.73 -5.21
N ALA A 218 -7.69 -11.48 -4.49
CA ALA A 218 -9.02 -11.91 -4.92
C ALA A 218 -9.48 -11.18 -6.19
N LEU A 219 -9.12 -9.92 -6.38
CA LEU A 219 -9.36 -9.20 -7.64
C LEU A 219 -8.68 -9.90 -8.82
N ALA A 220 -7.48 -10.42 -8.61
CA ALA A 220 -6.71 -11.10 -9.65
C ALA A 220 -7.22 -12.52 -9.97
N ARG A 221 -7.78 -13.23 -8.99
CA ARG A 221 -7.96 -14.69 -9.04
C ARG A 221 -9.42 -15.16 -8.98
N TYR A 222 -10.32 -14.40 -8.30
CA TYR A 222 -11.67 -14.85 -7.96
C TYR A 222 -12.73 -13.84 -8.41
N PRO A 223 -13.06 -13.76 -9.74
CA PRO A 223 -14.07 -12.83 -10.24
C PRO A 223 -15.45 -12.99 -9.60
N GLU A 224 -15.79 -14.21 -9.19
CA GLU A 224 -17.05 -14.54 -8.50
C GLU A 224 -17.19 -13.92 -7.11
N MET A 225 -16.06 -13.41 -6.54
CA MET A 225 -16.02 -12.84 -5.19
C MET A 225 -16.02 -11.30 -5.19
N TYR A 226 -16.24 -10.64 -6.31
CA TYR A 226 -16.20 -9.15 -6.36
C TYR A 226 -17.32 -8.50 -5.59
N LEU A 227 -18.51 -9.11 -5.63
CA LEU A 227 -19.71 -8.56 -5.04
C LEU A 227 -19.96 -7.11 -5.52
N ASP A 228 -20.27 -6.17 -4.61
CA ASP A 228 -20.59 -4.79 -4.98
C ASP A 228 -19.35 -3.88 -5.07
N MET A 229 -18.21 -4.27 -4.46
CA MET A 229 -17.01 -3.44 -4.42
C MET A 229 -15.74 -4.26 -4.22
N VAL A 230 -14.66 -3.93 -4.95
CA VAL A 230 -13.31 -4.48 -4.74
C VAL A 230 -12.41 -3.46 -4.04
N ARG A 231 -11.34 -3.96 -3.37
CA ARG A 231 -10.41 -3.14 -2.59
C ARG A 231 -8.96 -3.39 -3.00
N PRO A 232 -8.53 -2.99 -4.21
CA PRO A 232 -7.13 -3.09 -4.59
C PRO A 232 -6.26 -2.20 -3.71
N GLY A 233 -5.24 -2.83 -3.14
CA GLY A 233 -4.17 -2.19 -2.41
C GLY A 233 -2.88 -2.27 -3.22
N ILE A 234 -2.08 -3.31 -3.00
CA ILE A 234 -0.77 -3.44 -3.63
C ILE A 234 -0.83 -3.53 -5.16
N ALA A 235 -1.89 -4.11 -5.72
CA ALA A 235 -2.11 -4.15 -7.16
C ALA A 235 -2.18 -2.75 -7.78
N LEU A 236 -2.72 -1.76 -7.05
CA LEU A 236 -2.76 -0.37 -7.51
C LEU A 236 -1.36 0.18 -7.75
N TYR A 237 -0.38 -0.23 -6.95
CA TYR A 237 1.01 0.22 -7.03
C TYR A 237 1.90 -0.63 -7.95
N GLY A 238 1.33 -1.64 -8.61
CA GLY A 238 1.99 -2.40 -9.67
C GLY A 238 3.05 -3.38 -9.20
N VAL A 239 2.97 -3.84 -7.96
CA VAL A 239 3.90 -4.80 -7.35
C VAL A 239 3.14 -5.92 -6.64
N GLY A 240 3.83 -6.97 -6.21
CA GLY A 240 3.25 -8.13 -5.54
C GLY A 240 2.98 -9.32 -6.49
N ALA A 241 2.53 -10.43 -5.93
CA ALA A 241 2.44 -11.73 -6.60
C ALA A 241 1.63 -11.72 -7.92
N ASP A 242 0.55 -10.96 -7.97
CA ASP A 242 -0.35 -10.94 -9.13
C ASP A 242 -0.08 -9.80 -10.13
N ALA A 243 1.04 -9.07 -9.99
CA ALA A 243 1.35 -7.94 -10.86
C ALA A 243 1.45 -8.34 -12.33
N GLN A 244 2.07 -9.49 -12.65
CA GLN A 244 2.15 -10.01 -14.03
C GLN A 244 0.79 -10.49 -14.53
N ARG A 245 0.00 -11.19 -13.71
CA ARG A 245 -1.34 -11.69 -14.06
C ARG A 245 -2.30 -10.57 -14.47
N LEU A 246 -2.14 -9.40 -13.88
CA LEU A 246 -2.97 -8.22 -14.13
C LEU A 246 -2.31 -7.22 -15.10
N ASP A 247 -1.16 -7.53 -15.69
CA ASP A 247 -0.38 -6.60 -16.55
C ASP A 247 -0.15 -5.24 -15.86
N LEU A 248 0.33 -5.26 -14.60
CA LEU A 248 0.55 -4.06 -13.81
C LEU A 248 1.95 -3.49 -14.01
N ARG A 249 2.06 -2.17 -13.82
CA ARG A 249 3.32 -1.42 -13.93
C ARG A 249 3.72 -0.88 -12.57
N PRO A 250 5.00 -1.00 -12.15
CA PRO A 250 5.49 -0.36 -10.93
C PRO A 250 5.25 1.14 -10.97
N VAL A 251 4.65 1.68 -9.90
CA VAL A 251 4.35 3.12 -9.79
C VAL A 251 5.51 3.89 -9.17
N MET A 252 6.28 3.28 -8.26
CA MET A 252 7.43 3.92 -7.61
C MET A 252 8.74 3.42 -8.19
N SER A 253 9.64 4.37 -8.50
CA SER A 253 11.07 4.10 -8.71
C SER A 253 11.89 4.88 -7.68
N LEU A 254 12.64 4.17 -6.83
CA LEU A 254 13.58 4.81 -5.89
C LEU A 254 14.93 5.00 -6.59
N LYS A 255 15.36 6.23 -6.69
CA LYS A 255 16.55 6.64 -7.42
C LYS A 255 17.53 7.43 -6.55
N SER A 256 18.79 7.39 -6.96
CA SER A 256 19.86 8.21 -6.39
C SER A 256 20.82 8.63 -7.50
N SER A 257 21.87 9.39 -7.16
CA SER A 257 22.93 9.75 -8.10
C SER A 257 24.30 9.39 -7.56
N VAL A 258 25.26 9.16 -8.44
CA VAL A 258 26.65 8.91 -8.03
C VAL A 258 27.26 10.23 -7.52
N SER A 259 27.59 10.30 -6.23
CA SER A 259 28.13 11.53 -5.61
C SER A 259 29.65 11.62 -5.71
N THR A 260 30.34 10.50 -5.71
CA THR A 260 31.80 10.41 -5.71
C THR A 260 32.25 9.10 -6.32
N ILE A 261 33.35 9.11 -7.05
CA ILE A 261 34.00 7.89 -7.57
C ILE A 261 35.45 7.87 -7.10
N LYS A 262 35.90 6.73 -6.57
CA LYS A 262 37.28 6.48 -6.15
C LYS A 262 37.76 5.17 -6.70
N THR A 263 39.05 5.10 -7.03
CA THR A 263 39.72 3.84 -7.41
C THR A 263 40.60 3.38 -6.27
N PHE A 264 40.43 2.15 -5.86
CA PHE A 264 41.17 1.51 -4.77
C PHE A 264 42.05 0.39 -5.32
N ASP A 265 43.22 0.22 -4.70
CA ASP A 265 44.13 -0.88 -4.97
C ASP A 265 43.62 -2.20 -4.34
N PRO A 266 44.14 -3.36 -4.80
CA PRO A 266 43.83 -4.65 -4.19
C PRO A 266 44.07 -4.66 -2.67
N GLY A 267 43.23 -5.36 -1.93
CA GLY A 267 43.33 -5.48 -0.48
C GLY A 267 42.75 -4.32 0.31
N THR A 268 42.09 -3.33 -0.34
CA THR A 268 41.42 -2.22 0.34
C THR A 268 40.05 -2.65 0.89
N ASP A 269 39.81 -2.34 2.15
CA ASP A 269 38.54 -2.63 2.80
C ASP A 269 37.52 -1.50 2.57
N VAL A 270 36.25 -1.89 2.36
CA VAL A 270 35.14 -0.97 2.05
C VAL A 270 34.06 -1.04 3.12
N SER A 271 33.69 0.13 3.69
CA SER A 271 32.58 0.33 4.62
C SER A 271 32.75 -0.32 5.99
N TYR A 272 31.70 -0.15 6.83
CA TYR A 272 31.64 -0.66 8.18
C TYR A 272 31.81 -2.18 8.26
N GLY A 273 32.62 -2.63 9.21
CA GLY A 273 32.88 -4.03 9.46
C GLY A 273 33.70 -4.71 8.37
N ARG A 274 34.21 -3.93 7.38
CA ARG A 274 35.15 -4.41 6.37
C ARG A 274 34.63 -5.66 5.63
N THR A 275 33.31 -5.66 5.32
CA THR A 275 32.60 -6.83 4.75
C THR A 275 32.83 -7.02 3.28
N PHE A 276 33.50 -6.10 2.61
CA PHE A 276 34.00 -6.22 1.26
C PHE A 276 35.47 -5.76 1.20
N ARG A 277 36.28 -6.53 0.52
CA ARG A 277 37.69 -6.24 0.28
C ARG A 277 37.99 -6.36 -1.19
N THR A 278 38.62 -5.34 -1.77
CA THR A 278 38.97 -5.32 -3.19
C THR A 278 39.95 -6.43 -3.54
N GLN A 279 39.68 -7.18 -4.62
CA GLN A 279 40.56 -8.24 -5.11
C GLN A 279 41.53 -7.74 -6.20
N GLY A 280 41.18 -6.70 -6.88
CA GLY A 280 41.95 -6.00 -7.91
C GLY A 280 41.77 -4.51 -7.81
N ARG A 281 42.30 -3.78 -8.77
CA ARG A 281 42.05 -2.34 -8.89
C ARG A 281 40.56 -2.11 -9.12
N THR A 282 39.87 -1.58 -8.13
CA THR A 282 38.42 -1.52 -8.04
C THR A 282 37.95 -0.07 -8.04
N ARG A 283 37.01 0.25 -8.91
CA ARG A 283 36.37 1.57 -9.04
C ARG A 283 35.07 1.60 -8.24
N ILE A 284 35.02 2.33 -7.14
CA ILE A 284 33.88 2.41 -6.24
C ILE A 284 33.18 3.75 -6.40
N GLY A 285 31.87 3.67 -6.72
CA GLY A 285 30.92 4.81 -6.67
C GLY A 285 30.26 4.89 -5.30
N VAL A 286 30.08 6.10 -4.78
CA VAL A 286 29.32 6.38 -3.56
C VAL A 286 27.97 6.99 -3.92
N LEU A 287 26.91 6.43 -3.39
CA LEU A 287 25.53 6.92 -3.51
C LEU A 287 25.11 7.59 -2.21
N PRO A 288 24.51 8.79 -2.24
CA PRO A 288 24.03 9.48 -1.05
C PRO A 288 22.64 8.96 -0.64
N ILE A 289 22.52 7.64 -0.48
CA ILE A 289 21.34 6.92 -0.01
C ILE A 289 21.77 5.83 0.96
N GLY A 290 21.03 5.68 2.06
CA GLY A 290 21.28 4.67 3.06
C GLY A 290 19.99 4.17 3.73
N TYR A 291 20.14 3.45 4.86
CA TYR A 291 18.98 2.84 5.50
C TYR A 291 18.01 3.87 6.12
N ALA A 292 18.44 5.08 6.41
CA ALA A 292 17.55 6.16 6.84
C ALA A 292 16.69 6.73 5.70
N ASP A 293 17.00 6.41 4.45
CA ASP A 293 16.20 6.74 3.28
C ASP A 293 15.23 5.61 2.86
N GLY A 294 15.38 4.42 3.45
CA GLY A 294 14.64 3.21 3.07
C GLY A 294 15.47 2.19 2.27
N PHE A 295 16.79 2.40 2.13
CA PHE A 295 17.68 1.41 1.50
C PHE A 295 18.20 0.43 2.55
N PHE A 296 17.52 -0.69 2.70
CA PHE A 296 17.69 -1.64 3.80
C PHE A 296 19.12 -2.18 3.95
N ARG A 297 19.64 -2.13 5.16
CA ARG A 297 20.97 -2.63 5.49
C ARG A 297 21.14 -4.14 5.24
N GLY A 298 20.06 -4.92 5.29
CA GLY A 298 20.05 -6.35 4.96
C GLY A 298 20.38 -6.67 3.50
N LEU A 299 20.33 -5.68 2.59
CA LEU A 299 20.73 -5.81 1.19
C LEU A 299 22.24 -5.71 0.97
N SER A 300 23.04 -5.40 2.00
CA SER A 300 24.48 -5.20 1.90
C SER A 300 25.19 -6.41 1.27
N ASN A 301 25.94 -6.17 0.19
CA ASN A 301 26.65 -7.17 -0.63
C ASN A 301 25.74 -8.22 -1.33
N ARG A 302 24.40 -8.02 -1.38
CA ARG A 302 23.44 -9.04 -1.82
C ARG A 302 22.63 -8.61 -3.04
N MET A 303 22.78 -7.38 -3.52
CA MET A 303 22.01 -6.84 -4.64
C MET A 303 22.90 -5.96 -5.54
N SER A 304 22.36 -5.56 -6.67
CA SER A 304 22.93 -4.55 -7.56
C SER A 304 21.94 -3.39 -7.71
N VAL A 305 22.46 -2.17 -7.87
CA VAL A 305 21.65 -1.05 -8.40
C VAL A 305 21.78 -1.02 -9.93
N VAL A 306 20.85 -0.36 -10.62
CA VAL A 306 20.87 -0.29 -12.08
C VAL A 306 21.30 1.08 -12.55
N THR A 307 22.40 1.14 -13.31
CA THR A 307 22.90 2.34 -13.99
C THR A 307 22.44 2.36 -15.46
N ALA A 308 22.69 3.44 -16.18
CA ALA A 308 22.46 3.49 -17.64
C ALA A 308 23.27 2.43 -18.41
N GLN A 309 24.41 1.97 -17.86
CA GLN A 309 25.30 1.00 -18.48
C GLN A 309 25.07 -0.45 -18.01
N GLY A 310 24.16 -0.65 -17.07
CA GLY A 310 23.86 -1.98 -16.52
C GLY A 310 23.93 -2.04 -14.99
N PRO A 311 23.86 -3.25 -14.44
CA PRO A 311 23.86 -3.48 -13.02
C PRO A 311 25.22 -3.21 -12.39
N ALA A 312 25.22 -2.45 -11.28
CA ALA A 312 26.40 -2.16 -10.44
C ALA A 312 26.21 -2.83 -9.07
N PRO A 313 27.03 -3.84 -8.72
CA PRO A 313 26.91 -4.54 -7.44
C PRO A 313 27.11 -3.59 -6.25
N GLN A 314 26.23 -3.68 -5.26
CA GLN A 314 26.40 -2.99 -3.99
C GLN A 314 27.49 -3.68 -3.17
N ARG A 315 28.46 -2.90 -2.63
CA ARG A 315 29.64 -3.42 -1.94
C ARG A 315 29.82 -2.79 -0.57
N GLY A 316 30.18 -3.63 0.39
CA GLY A 316 30.31 -3.25 1.79
C GLY A 316 28.94 -3.03 2.45
N ARG A 317 28.93 -2.62 3.72
CA ARG A 317 27.65 -2.37 4.43
C ARG A 317 27.00 -1.06 3.99
N ILE A 318 25.71 -1.09 3.75
CA ILE A 318 24.87 0.10 3.58
C ILE A 318 24.89 0.87 4.90
N CYS A 319 25.24 2.16 4.84
CA CYS A 319 25.33 3.07 5.98
C CYS A 319 23.98 3.79 6.20
N MET A 320 23.94 4.70 7.18
CA MET A 320 22.75 5.49 7.46
C MET A 320 22.34 6.35 6.26
N ASP A 321 23.30 7.03 5.63
CA ASP A 321 23.08 8.05 4.61
C ASP A 321 23.79 7.78 3.28
N MET A 322 24.59 6.71 3.21
CA MET A 322 25.43 6.41 2.04
C MET A 322 25.51 4.90 1.79
N SER A 323 25.75 4.56 0.53
CA SER A 323 26.05 3.19 0.08
C SER A 323 27.09 3.22 -1.03
N MET A 324 27.76 2.10 -1.25
CA MET A 324 28.84 1.97 -2.23
C MET A 324 28.46 0.93 -3.29
N ILE A 325 28.88 1.21 -4.52
CA ILE A 325 28.65 0.34 -5.69
C ILE A 325 29.95 0.11 -6.45
N ASP A 326 30.10 -1.06 -7.03
CA ASP A 326 31.24 -1.42 -7.84
C ASP A 326 31.02 -1.01 -9.30
N LEU A 327 31.82 -0.06 -9.76
CA LEU A 327 31.81 0.49 -11.12
C LEU A 327 32.97 0.00 -11.97
N THR A 328 33.72 -1.02 -11.53
CA THR A 328 34.91 -1.50 -12.23
C THR A 328 34.63 -1.93 -13.67
N GLY A 329 33.50 -2.61 -13.90
CA GLY A 329 33.04 -3.02 -15.24
C GLY A 329 32.23 -1.97 -15.99
N LEU A 330 32.07 -0.76 -15.44
CA LEU A 330 31.20 0.31 -15.97
C LEU A 330 31.98 1.62 -16.10
N PRO A 331 32.96 1.72 -17.03
CA PRO A 331 33.94 2.79 -17.08
C PRO A 331 33.33 4.19 -17.39
N ASP A 332 32.22 4.23 -18.12
CA ASP A 332 31.62 5.50 -18.54
C ASP A 332 30.63 6.10 -17.51
N VAL A 333 30.30 5.38 -16.43
CA VAL A 333 29.51 5.95 -15.34
C VAL A 333 30.29 7.07 -14.66
N LYS A 334 29.64 8.25 -14.48
CA LYS A 334 30.26 9.48 -13.96
C LYS A 334 29.57 9.94 -12.68
N VAL A 335 30.23 10.84 -11.97
CA VAL A 335 29.61 11.61 -10.89
C VAL A 335 28.43 12.41 -11.47
N GLY A 336 27.29 12.36 -10.79
CA GLY A 336 26.02 12.94 -11.21
C GLY A 336 25.11 11.99 -11.97
N ASP A 337 25.61 10.84 -12.45
CA ASP A 337 24.78 9.87 -13.13
C ASP A 337 23.74 9.24 -12.21
N GLU A 338 22.55 9.04 -12.75
CA GLU A 338 21.41 8.46 -12.06
C GLU A 338 21.56 6.94 -11.91
N VAL A 339 21.12 6.43 -10.76
CA VAL A 339 21.00 5.00 -10.48
C VAL A 339 19.62 4.68 -9.95
N GLU A 340 19.07 3.54 -10.36
CA GLU A 340 17.82 3.01 -9.83
C GLU A 340 18.12 1.95 -8.77
N ILE A 341 17.55 2.13 -7.59
CA ILE A 341 17.64 1.16 -6.49
C ILE A 341 16.58 0.07 -6.68
N PHE A 342 15.35 0.48 -6.95
CA PHE A 342 14.25 -0.35 -7.44
C PHE A 342 13.28 0.50 -8.25
N GLY A 343 12.52 -0.15 -9.12
CA GLY A 343 11.56 0.49 -10.02
C GLY A 343 11.21 -0.42 -11.19
N CYS A 344 11.26 0.13 -12.41
CA CYS A 344 10.93 -0.62 -13.61
C CYS A 344 12.03 -1.61 -14.07
N ARG A 345 13.31 -1.28 -13.78
CA ARG A 345 14.46 -2.10 -14.21
C ARG A 345 14.94 -3.08 -13.14
N GLN A 346 14.73 -2.77 -11.87
CA GLN A 346 14.99 -3.61 -10.71
C GLN A 346 13.72 -3.69 -9.88
N ARG A 347 13.04 -4.82 -9.91
CA ARG A 347 11.77 -4.95 -9.18
C ARG A 347 11.98 -4.93 -7.68
N VAL A 348 11.12 -4.20 -6.98
CA VAL A 348 11.11 -4.19 -5.51
C VAL A 348 10.79 -5.57 -4.93
N ASP A 349 10.05 -6.39 -5.67
CA ASP A 349 9.73 -7.79 -5.32
C ASP A 349 11.00 -8.63 -5.14
N ASP A 350 12.01 -8.46 -6.03
CA ASP A 350 13.29 -9.18 -5.95
C ASP A 350 14.07 -8.79 -4.70
N LEU A 351 14.05 -7.50 -4.34
CA LEU A 351 14.70 -7.01 -3.13
C LEU A 351 13.99 -7.50 -1.86
N ALA A 352 12.66 -7.57 -1.89
CA ALA A 352 11.86 -8.13 -0.81
C ALA A 352 12.19 -9.62 -0.60
N ALA A 353 12.33 -10.39 -1.67
CA ALA A 353 12.73 -11.80 -1.59
C ALA A 353 14.14 -11.97 -0.96
N ILE A 354 15.12 -11.12 -1.32
CA ILE A 354 16.44 -11.12 -0.68
C ILE A 354 16.34 -10.90 0.84
N LEU A 355 15.41 -10.06 1.28
CA LEU A 355 15.20 -9.70 2.69
C LEU A 355 14.27 -10.68 3.42
N ASN A 356 13.69 -11.66 2.73
CA ASN A 356 12.67 -12.57 3.25
C ASN A 356 11.46 -11.80 3.81
N THR A 357 10.96 -10.84 3.04
CA THR A 357 9.79 -10.01 3.34
C THR A 357 8.95 -9.75 2.09
N ILE A 358 8.01 -8.82 2.18
CA ILE A 358 7.07 -8.46 1.11
C ILE A 358 7.34 -7.05 0.56
N PRO A 359 7.03 -6.77 -0.73
CA PRO A 359 7.29 -5.46 -1.35
C PRO A 359 6.61 -4.29 -0.64
N TYR A 360 5.49 -4.52 0.05
CA TYR A 360 4.80 -3.52 0.87
C TYR A 360 5.72 -2.85 1.91
N GLU A 361 6.54 -3.66 2.58
CA GLU A 361 7.45 -3.16 3.63
C GLU A 361 8.49 -2.23 3.03
N LEU A 362 9.05 -2.59 1.86
CA LEU A 362 10.08 -1.78 1.22
C LEU A 362 9.53 -0.43 0.73
N THR A 363 8.37 -0.44 0.06
CA THR A 363 7.77 0.81 -0.44
C THR A 363 7.32 1.73 0.70
N CYS A 364 6.70 1.18 1.75
CA CYS A 364 6.30 1.93 2.95
C CYS A 364 7.49 2.50 3.72
N ALA A 365 8.66 1.84 3.67
CA ALA A 365 9.87 2.27 4.37
C ALA A 365 10.62 3.41 3.67
N VAL A 366 10.26 3.77 2.43
CA VAL A 366 10.84 4.96 1.79
C VAL A 366 10.55 6.17 2.64
N SER A 367 11.60 6.72 3.26
CA SER A 367 11.52 7.73 4.30
C SER A 367 10.86 9.02 3.82
N LYS A 368 10.23 9.75 4.75
CA LYS A 368 9.64 11.08 4.49
C LYS A 368 10.67 12.13 4.07
N ARG A 369 11.96 11.91 4.33
CA ARG A 369 13.05 12.79 3.88
C ARG A 369 13.42 12.58 2.40
N VAL A 370 12.94 11.51 1.76
CA VAL A 370 13.08 11.27 0.33
C VAL A 370 11.96 12.01 -0.39
N PRO A 371 12.24 13.00 -1.22
CA PRO A 371 11.20 13.71 -1.96
C PRO A 371 10.51 12.77 -2.95
N ARG A 372 9.17 12.90 -3.06
CA ARG A 372 8.39 12.27 -4.12
C ARG A 372 8.27 13.24 -5.28
N VAL A 373 8.57 12.76 -6.47
CA VAL A 373 8.48 13.49 -7.74
C VAL A 373 7.41 12.80 -8.59
N TYR A 374 6.30 13.49 -8.79
CA TYR A 374 5.16 12.94 -9.55
C TYR A 374 5.33 13.21 -11.03
N ILE A 375 5.20 12.16 -11.84
CA ILE A 375 5.38 12.21 -13.29
C ILE A 375 4.08 11.83 -13.98
N GLU A 376 3.67 12.61 -14.96
CA GLU A 376 2.51 12.35 -15.81
C GLU A 376 2.80 12.84 -17.24
N GLY A 377 2.53 12.01 -18.25
CA GLY A 377 2.86 12.30 -19.65
C GLY A 377 4.35 12.59 -19.87
N GLY A 378 5.23 11.95 -19.11
CA GLY A 378 6.68 12.15 -19.14
C GLY A 378 7.17 13.48 -18.55
N LYS A 379 6.30 14.24 -17.86
CA LYS A 379 6.62 15.54 -17.26
C LYS A 379 6.44 15.50 -15.73
N ILE A 380 7.25 16.27 -15.03
CA ILE A 380 7.07 16.48 -13.58
C ILE A 380 5.85 17.39 -13.38
N VAL A 381 4.81 16.85 -12.72
CA VAL A 381 3.55 17.56 -12.42
C VAL A 381 3.44 17.96 -10.95
N GLY A 382 4.34 17.48 -10.09
CA GLY A 382 4.34 17.83 -8.67
C GLY A 382 5.53 17.29 -7.92
N ARG A 383 5.75 17.83 -6.72
CA ARG A 383 6.77 17.37 -5.78
C ARG A 383 6.22 17.44 -4.36
N SER A 384 6.66 16.51 -3.52
CA SER A 384 6.33 16.49 -2.11
C SER A 384 7.58 16.17 -1.29
N LEU A 385 7.92 17.04 -0.34
CA LEU A 385 8.94 16.80 0.67
C LEU A 385 8.30 17.04 2.04
N ARG A 386 8.20 15.99 2.84
CA ARG A 386 7.48 16.03 4.12
C ARG A 386 8.34 16.45 5.33
N LEU A 387 9.53 16.97 5.09
CA LEU A 387 10.37 17.57 6.14
C LEU A 387 10.11 19.07 6.35
N LEU A 388 9.31 19.67 5.48
CA LEU A 388 9.00 21.11 5.51
C LEU A 388 7.52 21.33 5.83
#